data_a685098e8417f335cab16dd7c77eef99
#
_entry.id   a685098e8417f335cab16dd7c77eef99
#
_cell.length_a   1.000
_cell.length_b   1.000
_cell.length_c   1.000
_cell.angle_alpha   90.00
_cell.angle_beta   90.00
_cell.angle_gamma   90.00
#
_symmetry.space_group_name_H-M   'P 1'
#
loop_
_entity.id
_entity.type
_entity.pdbx_description
1 polymer ?
#
loop_
_entity_poly.entity_id
_entity_poly.type
_entity_poly.pdbx_seq_one_letter_code
_entity_poly.pdbx_strand_id
1 'polypeptide(L)'
;IYYSMFGFQRIGDLAWMAGDMQARGFLLGGTAGRTTLAGEGLQHQDGHSFMVSGTIPNCVSYDPTFAYELAVIIQDGMRRMYKEQENVFYYIAVMNENYQQPAMPKGVEEGKVKGMYLLQGGGKRRKKVKLRGSGTILREVI
;
A
#
# COMPACT_ATOMS: atom_id res chain seq x y z
N ILE A 1 -10.58 0.20 -9.38
CA ILE A 1 -9.24 -0.24 -9.77
C ILE A 1 -8.81 0.60 -10.95
N TYR A 2 -7.63 1.15 -10.90
CA TYR A 2 -7.05 1.86 -12.01
C TYR A 2 -5.60 1.44 -12.24
N TYR A 3 -5.14 1.68 -13.44
CA TYR A 3 -3.84 1.25 -13.91
C TYR A 3 -2.76 2.23 -13.48
N SER A 4 -1.84 1.75 -12.63
CA SER A 4 -0.63 2.49 -12.24
C SER A 4 -0.90 3.91 -11.71
N MET A 5 0.08 4.76 -11.88
CA MET A 5 0.10 6.15 -11.44
C MET A 5 -0.91 7.07 -12.16
N PHE A 6 -1.46 6.64 -13.28
CA PHE A 6 -2.50 7.42 -13.94
C PHE A 6 -3.71 7.74 -13.05
N GLY A 7 -3.92 6.93 -12.01
CA GLY A 7 -5.00 7.12 -11.07
C GLY A 7 -5.00 8.54 -10.51
N PHE A 8 -4.07 8.86 -9.64
CA PHE A 8 -4.05 10.17 -8.99
C PHE A 8 -3.76 11.33 -9.92
N GLN A 9 -2.96 11.16 -10.96
CA GLN A 9 -2.74 12.21 -11.95
C GLN A 9 -4.01 12.61 -12.71
N ARG A 10 -4.92 11.66 -12.94
CA ARG A 10 -6.11 11.88 -13.74
C ARG A 10 -7.39 12.00 -12.96
N ILE A 11 -7.41 11.49 -11.73
CA ILE A 11 -8.59 11.50 -10.87
C ILE A 11 -8.36 12.27 -9.55
N GLY A 12 -7.30 13.07 -9.44
CA GLY A 12 -6.97 13.78 -8.22
C GLY A 12 -8.15 14.55 -7.64
N ASP A 13 -8.81 15.36 -8.46
CA ASP A 13 -10.01 16.11 -8.06
C ASP A 13 -11.16 15.19 -7.63
N LEU A 14 -11.34 14.04 -8.31
CA LEU A 14 -12.36 13.07 -7.94
C LEU A 14 -12.02 12.36 -6.63
N ALA A 15 -10.73 12.15 -6.33
CA ALA A 15 -10.31 11.60 -5.05
C ALA A 15 -10.58 12.59 -3.91
N TRP A 16 -10.33 13.88 -4.11
CA TRP A 16 -10.72 14.94 -3.18
C TRP A 16 -12.23 14.99 -2.98
N MET A 17 -12.98 14.97 -4.07
CA MET A 17 -14.44 14.92 -4.01
C MET A 17 -14.94 13.70 -3.23
N ALA A 18 -14.35 12.51 -3.46
CA ALA A 18 -14.68 11.32 -2.69
C ALA A 18 -14.43 11.53 -1.18
N GLY A 19 -13.33 12.21 -0.83
CA GLY A 19 -13.03 12.58 0.55
C GLY A 19 -14.07 13.51 1.16
N ASP A 20 -14.44 14.58 0.45
CA ASP A 20 -15.45 15.55 0.89
C ASP A 20 -16.84 14.93 1.05
N MET A 21 -17.20 14.02 0.15
CA MET A 21 -18.46 13.28 0.19
C MET A 21 -18.47 12.16 1.23
N GLN A 22 -17.37 11.96 1.97
CA GLN A 22 -17.20 10.85 2.91
C GLN A 22 -17.44 9.47 2.26
N ALA A 23 -17.03 9.33 1.00
CA ALA A 23 -17.12 8.09 0.29
C ALA A 23 -16.27 7.01 0.97
N ARG A 24 -16.73 5.77 0.93
CA ARG A 24 -16.05 4.62 1.54
C ARG A 24 -15.67 3.63 0.47
N GLY A 25 -14.43 3.18 0.50
CA GLY A 25 -13.96 2.21 -0.47
C GLY A 25 -12.44 2.15 -0.58
N PHE A 26 -12.01 1.37 -1.55
CA PHE A 26 -10.60 1.15 -1.85
C PHE A 26 -10.28 1.60 -3.27
N LEU A 27 -9.37 2.53 -3.40
CA LEU A 27 -8.72 2.85 -4.67
C LEU A 27 -7.52 1.92 -4.82
N LEU A 28 -7.57 0.99 -5.75
CA LEU A 28 -6.47 0.05 -6.00
C LEU A 28 -5.66 0.53 -7.21
N GLY A 29 -4.44 0.98 -6.94
CA GLY A 29 -3.46 1.33 -7.97
C GLY A 29 -2.77 0.06 -8.47
N GLY A 30 -3.25 -0.51 -9.57
CA GLY A 30 -2.64 -1.67 -10.20
C GLY A 30 -1.33 -1.31 -10.89
N THR A 31 -0.42 -2.28 -11.02
CA THR A 31 0.91 -2.12 -11.65
C THR A 31 1.79 -1.04 -11.02
N ALA A 32 1.58 -0.75 -9.75
CA ALA A 32 2.29 0.31 -9.05
C ALA A 32 3.77 -0.01 -8.76
N GLY A 33 4.20 -1.24 -8.98
CA GLY A 33 5.59 -1.62 -8.82
C GLY A 33 6.44 -1.14 -9.99
N ARG A 34 7.37 -0.24 -9.75
CA ARG A 34 8.28 0.32 -10.76
C ARG A 34 9.10 -0.72 -11.50
N THR A 35 9.26 -1.89 -10.92
CA THR A 35 10.05 -3.00 -11.47
C THR A 35 9.26 -3.88 -12.44
N THR A 36 7.94 -3.76 -12.49
CA THR A 36 7.06 -4.62 -13.29
C THR A 36 6.65 -3.99 -14.63
N LEU A 37 7.05 -2.75 -14.89
CA LEU A 37 6.71 -1.97 -16.07
C LEU A 37 7.97 -1.67 -16.90
N ALA A 38 8.58 -2.72 -17.46
CA ALA A 38 9.74 -2.58 -18.32
C ALA A 38 9.34 -2.01 -19.70
N GLY A 39 10.12 -1.04 -20.21
CA GLY A 39 9.93 -0.47 -21.53
C GLY A 39 8.79 0.55 -21.66
N GLU A 40 8.14 0.91 -20.58
CA GLU A 40 7.09 1.93 -20.57
C GLU A 40 7.66 3.34 -20.37
N GLY A 41 6.94 4.37 -20.80
CA GLY A 41 7.39 5.76 -20.70
C GLY A 41 7.32 6.32 -19.28
N LEU A 42 7.83 7.54 -19.10
CA LEU A 42 7.87 8.23 -17.82
C LEU A 42 6.49 8.36 -17.14
N GLN A 43 5.42 8.39 -17.90
CA GLN A 43 4.06 8.46 -17.38
C GLN A 43 3.66 7.24 -16.54
N HIS A 44 4.37 6.12 -16.66
CA HIS A 44 4.13 4.90 -15.88
C HIS A 44 5.06 4.76 -14.67
N GLN A 45 5.95 5.72 -14.46
CA GLN A 45 6.84 5.73 -13.29
C GLN A 45 6.09 6.27 -12.06
N ASP A 46 5.70 5.37 -11.16
CA ASP A 46 5.01 5.77 -9.92
C ASP A 46 6.02 6.17 -8.83
N GLY A 47 5.94 7.38 -8.37
CA GLY A 47 6.71 7.89 -7.25
C GLY A 47 5.98 8.97 -6.49
N HIS A 48 4.82 9.40 -6.98
CA HIS A 48 4.09 10.55 -6.45
C HIS A 48 2.66 10.22 -6.00
N SER A 49 2.09 9.07 -6.37
CA SER A 49 0.73 8.70 -5.96
C SER A 49 0.55 8.73 -4.44
N PHE A 50 1.51 8.22 -3.67
CA PHE A 50 1.47 8.26 -2.21
C PHE A 50 1.60 9.67 -1.65
N MET A 51 2.38 10.55 -2.30
CA MET A 51 2.48 11.95 -1.88
C MET A 51 1.14 12.66 -2.11
N VAL A 52 0.52 12.45 -3.27
CA VAL A 52 -0.77 13.05 -3.59
C VAL A 52 -1.89 12.51 -2.69
N SER A 53 -1.98 11.19 -2.52
CA SER A 53 -2.98 10.59 -1.62
C SER A 53 -2.82 11.05 -0.17
N GLY A 54 -1.58 11.24 0.28
CA GLY A 54 -1.26 11.73 1.62
C GLY A 54 -1.66 13.20 1.87
N THR A 55 -2.01 13.96 0.84
CA THR A 55 -2.56 15.32 0.99
C THR A 55 -4.05 15.31 1.33
N ILE A 56 -4.75 14.22 1.07
CA ILE A 56 -6.19 14.09 1.33
C ILE A 56 -6.39 13.59 2.77
N PRO A 57 -6.98 14.38 3.67
CA PRO A 57 -6.95 14.11 5.12
C PRO A 57 -7.56 12.78 5.56
N ASN A 58 -8.56 12.29 4.83
CA ASN A 58 -9.24 11.03 5.14
C ASN A 58 -8.88 9.88 4.18
N CYS A 59 -7.80 10.03 3.39
CA CYS A 59 -7.27 8.96 2.55
C CYS A 59 -6.13 8.25 3.27
N VAL A 60 -6.32 6.96 3.56
CA VAL A 60 -5.30 6.10 4.18
C VAL A 60 -4.57 5.30 3.11
N SER A 61 -3.25 5.42 3.05
CA SER A 61 -2.45 4.85 1.95
C SER A 61 -1.55 3.72 2.42
N TYR A 62 -1.49 2.63 1.62
CA TYR A 62 -0.64 1.47 1.88
C TYR A 62 0.07 0.98 0.62
N ASP A 63 1.30 0.48 0.82
CA ASP A 63 2.14 -0.14 -0.20
C ASP A 63 2.52 -1.58 0.22
N PRO A 64 1.56 -2.54 0.21
CA PRO A 64 1.81 -3.91 0.63
C PRO A 64 2.70 -4.63 -0.38
N THR A 65 3.55 -5.54 0.12
CA THR A 65 4.37 -6.45 -0.69
C THR A 65 3.67 -7.79 -0.86
N PHE A 66 3.13 -8.34 0.22
CA PHE A 66 2.58 -9.70 0.24
C PHE A 66 1.06 -9.71 0.31
N ALA A 67 0.46 -10.75 -0.26
CA ALA A 67 -0.99 -10.91 -0.30
C ALA A 67 -1.64 -10.90 1.10
N TYR A 68 -0.95 -11.44 2.11
CA TYR A 68 -1.46 -11.42 3.48
C TYR A 68 -1.51 -10.00 4.08
N GLU A 69 -0.60 -9.11 3.68
CA GLU A 69 -0.64 -7.70 4.09
C GLU A 69 -1.87 -7.02 3.49
N LEU A 70 -2.08 -7.21 2.19
CA LEU A 70 -3.26 -6.69 1.50
C LEU A 70 -4.55 -7.19 2.16
N ALA A 71 -4.64 -8.48 2.48
CA ALA A 71 -5.81 -9.06 3.14
C ALA A 71 -6.11 -8.40 4.50
N VAL A 72 -5.07 -8.22 5.34
CA VAL A 72 -5.21 -7.56 6.65
C VAL A 72 -5.64 -6.10 6.50
N ILE A 73 -5.05 -5.37 5.56
CA ILE A 73 -5.40 -3.96 5.30
C ILE A 73 -6.85 -3.84 4.84
N ILE A 74 -7.30 -4.68 3.91
CA ILE A 74 -8.69 -4.68 3.44
C ILE A 74 -9.64 -5.04 4.58
N GLN A 75 -9.33 -6.06 5.36
CA GLN A 75 -10.17 -6.46 6.50
C GLN A 75 -10.30 -5.32 7.52
N ASP A 76 -9.20 -4.67 7.89
CA ASP A 76 -9.23 -3.53 8.81
C ASP A 76 -9.97 -2.33 8.20
N GLY A 77 -9.76 -2.04 6.93
CA GLY A 77 -10.47 -0.98 6.23
C GLY A 77 -11.99 -1.21 6.19
N MET A 78 -12.43 -2.43 5.94
CA MET A 78 -13.85 -2.80 6.01
C MET A 78 -14.39 -2.59 7.42
N ARG A 79 -13.65 -2.99 8.47
CA ARG A 79 -14.04 -2.76 9.86
C ARG A 79 -14.20 -1.26 10.14
N ARG A 80 -13.21 -0.44 9.82
CA ARG A 80 -13.23 1.00 10.08
C ARG A 80 -14.35 1.70 9.33
N MET A 81 -14.46 1.45 8.03
CA MET A 81 -15.44 2.15 7.18
C MET A 81 -16.89 1.73 7.45
N TYR A 82 -17.16 0.43 7.66
CA TYR A 82 -18.52 -0.08 7.66
C TYR A 82 -19.03 -0.50 9.05
N LYS A 83 -18.15 -0.98 9.93
CA LYS A 83 -18.55 -1.32 11.30
C LYS A 83 -18.42 -0.12 12.24
N GLU A 84 -17.29 0.58 12.19
CA GLU A 84 -17.02 1.70 13.08
C GLU A 84 -17.47 3.05 12.49
N GLN A 85 -17.88 3.06 11.24
CA GLN A 85 -18.40 4.23 10.53
C GLN A 85 -17.41 5.41 10.48
N GLU A 86 -16.10 5.12 10.48
CA GLU A 86 -15.08 6.14 10.33
C GLU A 86 -15.15 6.80 8.95
N ASN A 87 -14.88 8.10 8.93
CA ASN A 87 -14.75 8.85 7.68
C ASN A 87 -13.36 8.67 7.08
N VAL A 88 -13.14 7.51 6.47
CA VAL A 88 -11.89 7.18 5.77
C VAL A 88 -12.19 6.40 4.48
N PHE A 89 -11.31 6.55 3.50
CA PHE A 89 -11.19 5.67 2.34
C PHE A 89 -9.73 5.34 2.10
N TYR A 90 -9.45 4.38 1.22
CA TYR A 90 -8.11 3.82 1.10
C TYR A 90 -7.55 3.98 -0.31
N TYR A 91 -6.25 4.26 -0.38
CA TYR A 91 -5.43 4.05 -1.56
C TYR A 91 -4.44 2.91 -1.30
N ILE A 92 -4.45 1.87 -2.12
CA ILE A 92 -3.57 0.72 -1.95
C ILE A 92 -2.87 0.46 -3.29
N ALA A 93 -1.53 0.50 -3.28
CA ALA A 93 -0.75 0.06 -4.42
C ALA A 93 -0.74 -1.47 -4.49
N VAL A 94 -0.93 -2.01 -5.68
CA VAL A 94 -0.87 -3.46 -5.91
C VAL A 94 0.02 -3.75 -7.13
N MET A 95 0.71 -4.89 -7.09
CA MET A 95 1.61 -5.34 -8.13
C MET A 95 0.92 -6.34 -9.05
N ASN A 96 1.33 -6.37 -10.32
CA ASN A 96 0.89 -7.35 -11.30
C ASN A 96 1.95 -8.44 -11.59
N GLU A 97 2.89 -8.62 -10.69
CA GLU A 97 3.96 -9.60 -10.80
C GLU A 97 3.64 -10.85 -9.98
N ASN A 98 3.90 -12.02 -10.53
CA ASN A 98 3.77 -13.30 -9.85
C ASN A 98 5.06 -13.62 -9.09
N TYR A 99 4.95 -13.88 -7.80
CA TYR A 99 6.06 -14.33 -6.96
C TYR A 99 5.54 -15.19 -5.79
N GLN A 100 6.47 -15.92 -5.18
CA GLN A 100 6.13 -16.79 -4.05
C GLN A 100 5.69 -15.94 -2.86
N GLN A 101 4.52 -16.27 -2.33
CA GLN A 101 3.95 -15.61 -1.16
C GLN A 101 4.38 -16.36 0.10
N PRO A 102 5.10 -15.72 1.03
CA PRO A 102 5.44 -16.35 2.30
C PRO A 102 4.21 -16.46 3.20
N ALA A 103 4.28 -17.38 4.16
CA ALA A 103 3.27 -17.42 5.21
C ALA A 103 3.32 -16.15 6.07
N MET A 104 2.17 -15.73 6.54
CA MET A 104 2.06 -14.58 7.44
C MET A 104 2.78 -14.86 8.77
N PRO A 105 3.73 -14.02 9.20
CA PRO A 105 4.30 -14.13 10.54
C PRO A 105 3.22 -13.96 11.61
N LYS A 106 3.37 -14.64 12.74
CA LYS A 106 2.41 -14.55 13.85
C LYS A 106 2.52 -13.21 14.58
N GLY A 107 1.39 -12.63 14.94
CA GLY A 107 1.33 -11.45 15.80
C GLY A 107 1.76 -10.14 15.15
N VAL A 108 1.74 -10.07 13.81
CA VAL A 108 2.14 -8.85 13.07
C VAL A 108 0.95 -8.04 12.50
N GLU A 109 -0.27 -8.47 12.78
CA GLU A 109 -1.50 -7.87 12.26
C GLU A 109 -1.60 -6.38 12.61
N GLU A 110 -1.40 -6.04 13.89
CA GLU A 110 -1.44 -4.66 14.36
C GLU A 110 -0.33 -3.80 13.72
N GLY A 111 0.88 -4.35 13.59
CA GLY A 111 1.99 -3.65 12.95
C GLY A 111 1.73 -3.35 11.47
N LYS A 112 1.03 -4.24 10.76
CA LYS A 112 0.65 -4.01 9.35
C LYS A 112 -0.34 -2.85 9.22
N VAL A 113 -1.35 -2.83 10.06
CA VAL A 113 -2.33 -1.72 10.08
C VAL A 113 -1.68 -0.39 10.46
N LYS A 114 -0.68 -0.43 11.34
CA LYS A 114 0.16 0.74 11.69
C LYS A 114 1.21 1.10 10.62
N GLY A 115 1.32 0.31 9.55
CA GLY A 115 2.22 0.58 8.42
C GLY A 115 3.66 0.09 8.59
N MET A 116 3.99 -0.61 9.69
CA MET A 116 5.33 -1.17 9.87
C MET A 116 5.33 -2.34 10.86
N TYR A 117 5.99 -3.43 10.50
CA TYR A 117 6.21 -4.57 11.39
C TYR A 117 7.58 -5.20 11.15
N LEU A 118 8.03 -6.04 12.10
CA LEU A 118 9.27 -6.79 11.97
C LEU A 118 9.02 -8.06 11.16
N LEU A 119 9.48 -8.08 9.91
CA LEU A 119 9.35 -9.25 9.03
C LEU A 119 10.34 -10.35 9.44
N GLN A 120 11.60 -10.00 9.67
CA GLN A 120 12.65 -10.94 10.02
C GLN A 120 13.57 -10.36 11.09
N GLY A 121 13.79 -11.11 12.16
CA GLY A 121 14.68 -10.71 13.25
C GLY A 121 16.14 -11.00 12.92
N GLY A 122 17.04 -10.11 13.33
CA GLY A 122 18.48 -10.33 13.27
C GLY A 122 18.99 -11.19 14.41
N GLY A 123 20.08 -11.94 14.17
CA GLY A 123 20.77 -12.74 15.20
C GLY A 123 21.40 -11.91 16.32
N LYS A 124 22.01 -12.60 17.31
CA LYS A 124 22.66 -11.99 18.51
C LYS A 124 24.02 -11.31 18.23
N ARG A 125 24.18 -10.63 17.10
CA ARG A 125 25.43 -9.95 16.76
C ARG A 125 25.55 -8.58 17.43
N ARG A 126 26.78 -8.16 17.73
CA ARG A 126 27.10 -6.88 18.39
C ARG A 126 26.69 -5.66 17.54
N LYS A 127 26.82 -5.74 16.22
CA LYS A 127 26.36 -4.69 15.28
C LYS A 127 25.07 -5.14 14.62
N LYS A 128 24.07 -4.27 14.59
CA LYS A 128 22.77 -4.51 13.96
C LYS A 128 22.48 -3.43 12.94
N VAL A 129 22.03 -3.83 11.77
CA VAL A 129 21.51 -2.94 10.72
C VAL A 129 20.01 -3.21 10.60
N LYS A 130 19.21 -2.16 10.49
CA LYS A 130 17.78 -2.27 10.22
C LYS A 130 17.56 -1.89 8.76
N LEU A 131 17.11 -2.83 7.95
CA LEU A 131 16.66 -2.59 6.59
C LEU A 131 15.13 -2.38 6.60
N ARG A 132 14.65 -1.50 5.74
CA ARG A 132 13.22 -1.21 5.58
C ARG A 132 12.88 -1.26 4.10
N GLY A 133 11.71 -1.79 3.77
CA GLY A 133 11.21 -1.85 2.42
C GLY A 133 9.69 -1.97 2.41
N SER A 134 9.06 -1.58 1.31
CA SER A 134 7.65 -1.78 1.04
C SER A 134 7.44 -2.08 -0.45
N GLY A 135 6.27 -2.56 -0.81
CA GLY A 135 5.93 -2.85 -2.19
C GLY A 135 6.94 -3.78 -2.86
N THR A 136 7.27 -3.53 -4.10
CA THR A 136 8.21 -4.35 -4.89
C THR A 136 9.62 -4.39 -4.31
N ILE A 137 10.05 -3.31 -3.65
CA ILE A 137 11.43 -3.16 -3.17
C ILE A 137 11.70 -4.02 -1.94
N LEU A 138 10.70 -4.37 -1.14
CA LEU A 138 10.91 -5.21 0.04
C LEU A 138 11.55 -6.56 -0.33
N ARG A 139 11.19 -7.16 -1.47
CA ARG A 139 11.75 -8.43 -1.93
C ARG A 139 13.25 -8.37 -2.21
N GLU A 140 13.75 -7.19 -2.58
CA GLU A 140 15.17 -6.94 -2.81
C GLU A 140 15.93 -6.63 -1.50
N VAL A 141 15.21 -6.40 -0.40
CA VAL A 141 15.77 -6.10 0.92
C VAL A 141 16.01 -7.36 1.75
N ILE A 142 15.25 -8.42 1.51
CA ILE A 142 15.31 -9.70 2.23
C ILE A 142 16.07 -10.74 1.43
#